data_dd9752f2a798919b1c9c8bba3836aa25
#
_entry.id   dd9752f2a798919b1c9c8bba3836aa25
#
_cell.length_a   1.000
_cell.length_b   1.000
_cell.length_c   1.000
_cell.angle_alpha   90.00
_cell.angle_beta   90.00
_cell.angle_gamma   90.00
#
_symmetry.space_group_name_H-M   'P 1'
#
loop_
_entity.id
_entity.type
_entity.pdbx_description
1 polymer ?
#
loop_
_entity_poly.entity_id
_entity_poly.type
_entity_poly.pdbx_seq_one_letter_code
_entity_poly.pdbx_strand_id
1 'polypeptide(L)'
;MKKLLVLSIALSAIFFSCGSSDNNKEEKKQDSTVSESTINEKIYVKEISYKDFIKNVWDFEMSANEFAFKGNKPCVIDFYATWCGPCKTIAPIIEKLAKEYDGKINFYKVDCDKEMKLASIMQVRNIPMVFFMKNGAQPEKSVGAKDEAFFRSQINKLLSE
;
A
#
# COMPACT_ATOMS: atom_id res chain seq x y z
N MET A 1 25.47 -49.61 -3.59
CA MET A 1 26.54 -50.26 -2.83
C MET A 1 27.00 -49.34 -1.71
N LYS A 2 26.90 -49.86 -0.48
CA LYS A 2 27.68 -49.49 0.72
C LYS A 2 27.49 -48.06 1.25
N LYS A 3 27.32 -47.80 2.51
CA LYS A 3 27.04 -48.52 3.77
C LYS A 3 26.69 -47.50 4.83
N LEU A 4 25.74 -47.83 5.66
CA LEU A 4 25.47 -47.36 7.01
C LEU A 4 26.73 -47.05 7.82
N LEU A 5 26.67 -46.03 8.71
CA LEU A 5 27.23 -46.13 10.03
C LEU A 5 26.43 -45.24 11.01
N VAL A 6 25.77 -45.92 11.90
CA VAL A 6 25.14 -45.45 13.12
C VAL A 6 26.21 -45.29 14.17
N LEU A 7 26.23 -44.23 14.93
CA LEU A 7 26.86 -44.22 16.25
C LEU A 7 26.05 -43.40 17.25
N SER A 8 25.52 -44.08 18.20
CA SER A 8 24.84 -43.71 19.41
C SER A 8 25.84 -43.58 20.55
N ILE A 9 25.80 -42.55 21.38
CA ILE A 9 26.30 -42.51 22.77
C ILE A 9 25.53 -41.38 23.47
N ALA A 10 24.56 -41.63 24.33
CA ALA A 10 24.51 -41.98 25.73
C ALA A 10 24.92 -40.83 26.68
N LEU A 11 23.93 -40.30 27.38
CA LEU A 11 23.71 -40.17 28.82
C LEU A 11 24.76 -39.44 29.69
N SER A 12 24.38 -38.32 30.29
CA SER A 12 24.72 -38.02 31.70
C SER A 12 23.78 -36.96 32.28
N ALA A 13 23.00 -37.42 33.22
CA ALA A 13 22.25 -36.57 34.17
C ALA A 13 23.20 -36.14 35.29
N ILE A 14 23.14 -34.87 35.67
CA ILE A 14 23.61 -34.44 37.00
C ILE A 14 22.53 -33.58 37.62
N PHE A 15 21.93 -34.13 38.64
CA PHE A 15 21.12 -33.41 39.67
C PHE A 15 22.07 -32.59 40.52
N PHE A 16 21.75 -31.35 40.76
CA PHE A 16 22.16 -30.66 41.98
C PHE A 16 21.02 -29.84 42.56
N SER A 17 20.74 -30.16 43.79
CA SER A 17 19.64 -29.71 44.66
C SER A 17 20.07 -28.53 45.52
N CYS A 18 19.07 -27.75 45.93
CA CYS A 18 18.93 -27.01 47.18
C CYS A 18 19.40 -25.56 47.27
N GLY A 19 18.48 -24.73 47.73
CA GLY A 19 18.71 -23.45 48.35
C GLY A 19 17.50 -22.52 48.33
N SER A 20 16.66 -22.62 49.38
CA SER A 20 15.54 -21.71 49.65
C SER A 20 15.96 -20.25 49.84
N SER A 21 15.16 -19.31 49.37
CA SER A 21 14.69 -18.16 50.18
C SER A 21 13.59 -17.38 49.42
N ASP A 22 12.51 -17.16 50.17
CA ASP A 22 11.33 -16.40 49.82
C ASP A 22 11.63 -14.96 49.39
N ASN A 23 10.97 -14.49 48.33
CA ASN A 23 10.34 -13.17 48.37
C ASN A 23 9.26 -13.06 47.29
N ASN A 24 8.06 -13.00 47.79
CA ASN A 24 6.79 -12.74 47.15
C ASN A 24 6.82 -11.43 46.36
N LYS A 25 6.60 -11.52 45.04
CA LYS A 25 6.05 -10.40 44.26
C LYS A 25 5.21 -10.97 43.11
N GLU A 26 3.92 -10.91 43.32
CA GLU A 26 2.91 -11.21 42.30
C GLU A 26 3.15 -10.36 41.07
N GLU A 27 3.66 -10.96 40.01
CA GLU A 27 3.63 -10.39 38.70
C GLU A 27 2.44 -10.99 37.94
N LYS A 28 1.40 -10.18 37.85
CA LYS A 28 0.15 -10.44 37.17
C LYS A 28 0.44 -10.66 35.68
N LYS A 29 0.50 -11.91 35.27
CA LYS A 29 0.57 -12.35 33.90
C LYS A 29 -0.74 -11.97 33.24
N GLN A 30 -0.73 -10.83 32.55
CA GLN A 30 -1.84 -10.37 31.71
C GLN A 30 -1.77 -11.17 30.42
N ASP A 31 -2.57 -12.23 30.40
CA ASP A 31 -2.89 -13.01 29.23
C ASP A 31 -3.66 -12.08 28.26
N SER A 32 -2.92 -11.44 27.35
CA SER A 32 -3.51 -10.71 26.23
C SER A 32 -3.78 -11.70 25.10
N THR A 33 -4.90 -12.38 25.21
CA THR A 33 -5.55 -13.03 24.06
C THR A 33 -5.91 -11.93 23.07
N VAL A 34 -5.00 -11.61 22.16
CA VAL A 34 -5.32 -10.85 20.96
C VAL A 34 -6.19 -11.77 20.12
N SER A 35 -7.49 -11.61 20.24
CA SER A 35 -8.43 -12.18 19.28
C SER A 35 -8.14 -11.51 17.95
N GLU A 36 -7.51 -12.25 17.05
CA GLU A 36 -7.34 -11.94 15.64
C GLU A 36 -8.72 -11.95 14.97
N SER A 37 -9.46 -10.86 15.18
CA SER A 37 -10.64 -10.58 14.39
C SER A 37 -10.12 -10.16 13.01
N THR A 38 -10.16 -11.06 12.06
CA THR A 38 -9.96 -10.81 10.63
C THR A 38 -11.08 -9.87 10.18
N ILE A 39 -10.90 -8.57 10.43
CA ILE A 39 -11.75 -7.54 9.84
C ILE A 39 -11.34 -7.53 8.37
N ASN A 40 -12.17 -8.11 7.52
CA ASN A 40 -12.02 -8.03 6.07
C ASN A 40 -12.40 -6.60 5.65
N GLU A 41 -11.55 -5.63 6.03
CA GLU A 41 -11.77 -4.21 5.72
C GLU A 41 -11.54 -4.00 4.22
N LYS A 42 -12.57 -3.54 3.53
CA LYS A 42 -12.50 -3.27 2.09
C LYS A 42 -11.45 -2.18 1.83
N ILE A 43 -10.45 -2.51 1.01
CA ILE A 43 -9.41 -1.58 0.57
C ILE A 43 -9.98 -0.70 -0.54
N TYR A 44 -10.13 0.60 -0.29
CA TYR A 44 -10.66 1.56 -1.25
C TYR A 44 -9.55 2.22 -2.09
N VAL A 45 -8.36 2.44 -1.52
CA VAL A 45 -7.19 2.96 -2.23
C VAL A 45 -6.17 1.84 -2.36
N LYS A 46 -6.03 1.29 -3.57
CA LYS A 46 -5.15 0.15 -3.83
C LYS A 46 -3.72 0.63 -4.13
N GLU A 47 -2.72 0.09 -3.43
CA GLU A 47 -1.31 0.24 -3.84
C GLU A 47 -1.05 -0.58 -5.10
N ILE A 48 -0.47 0.04 -6.12
CA ILE A 48 -0.19 -0.60 -7.40
C ILE A 48 1.27 -0.49 -7.79
N SER A 49 1.78 -1.58 -8.38
CA SER A 49 3.12 -1.66 -8.96
C SER A 49 3.15 -1.14 -10.40
N TYR A 50 4.37 -0.99 -10.95
CA TYR A 50 4.59 -0.76 -12.37
C TYR A 50 3.83 -1.74 -13.28
N LYS A 51 3.85 -3.04 -12.93
CA LYS A 51 3.14 -4.06 -13.70
C LYS A 51 1.63 -3.89 -13.64
N ASP A 52 1.09 -3.55 -12.46
CA ASP A 52 -0.35 -3.28 -12.30
C ASP A 52 -0.77 -2.04 -13.09
N PHE A 53 0.08 -1.01 -13.12
CA PHE A 53 -0.19 0.22 -13.88
C PHE A 53 -0.29 -0.07 -15.38
N ILE A 54 0.69 -0.77 -15.96
CA ILE A 54 0.68 -1.16 -17.38
C ILE A 54 -0.55 -2.00 -17.71
N LYS A 55 -0.89 -2.91 -16.83
CA LYS A 55 -2.04 -3.82 -17.04
C LYS A 55 -3.38 -3.11 -16.97
N ASN A 56 -3.56 -2.19 -16.03
CA ASN A 56 -4.89 -1.70 -15.64
C ASN A 56 -5.13 -0.21 -15.94
N VAL A 57 -4.08 0.57 -16.22
CA VAL A 57 -4.18 2.02 -16.40
C VAL A 57 -3.71 2.47 -17.78
N TRP A 58 -2.44 2.28 -18.09
CA TRP A 58 -1.87 2.70 -19.37
C TRP A 58 -0.61 1.92 -19.71
N ASP A 59 -0.62 1.30 -20.88
CA ASP A 59 0.51 0.56 -21.42
C ASP A 59 1.34 1.45 -22.34
N PHE A 60 2.22 2.23 -21.74
CA PHE A 60 3.12 3.11 -22.48
C PHE A 60 4.29 2.37 -23.16
N GLU A 61 4.50 1.07 -22.90
CA GLU A 61 5.47 0.25 -23.63
C GLU A 61 4.96 -0.04 -25.05
N MET A 62 3.65 -0.19 -25.21
CA MET A 62 3.02 -0.40 -26.52
C MET A 62 2.61 0.89 -27.23
N SER A 63 2.32 1.95 -26.49
CA SER A 63 1.83 3.23 -27.03
C SER A 63 2.49 4.42 -26.33
N ALA A 64 3.82 4.56 -26.50
CA ALA A 64 4.61 5.60 -25.84
C ALA A 64 4.23 7.03 -26.24
N ASN A 65 3.70 7.22 -27.44
CA ASN A 65 3.39 8.54 -28.01
C ASN A 65 1.91 8.94 -27.84
N GLU A 66 1.07 8.02 -27.39
CA GLU A 66 -0.36 8.28 -27.25
C GLU A 66 -0.88 7.69 -25.95
N PHE A 67 -1.58 8.50 -25.18
CA PHE A 67 -2.24 8.03 -23.96
C PHE A 67 -3.45 7.17 -24.33
N ALA A 68 -3.35 5.88 -24.06
CA ALA A 68 -4.43 4.90 -24.24
C ALA A 68 -4.83 4.33 -22.89
N PHE A 69 -5.88 4.89 -22.30
CA PHE A 69 -6.39 4.44 -21.02
C PHE A 69 -7.01 3.05 -21.12
N LYS A 70 -6.59 2.12 -20.25
CA LYS A 70 -7.03 0.71 -20.25
C LYS A 70 -8.12 0.42 -19.22
N GLY A 71 -8.37 1.34 -18.31
CA GLY A 71 -9.35 1.15 -17.23
C GLY A 71 -10.79 1.18 -17.75
N ASN A 72 -11.66 0.40 -17.10
CA ASN A 72 -13.10 0.41 -17.35
C ASN A 72 -13.84 1.54 -16.62
N LYS A 73 -13.16 2.24 -15.71
CA LYS A 73 -13.65 3.39 -14.93
C LYS A 73 -12.54 4.41 -14.81
N PRO A 74 -12.87 5.70 -14.69
CA PRO A 74 -11.86 6.72 -14.37
C PRO A 74 -11.05 6.32 -13.13
N CYS A 75 -9.84 6.85 -13.01
CA CYS A 75 -9.03 6.61 -11.83
C CYS A 75 -8.35 7.87 -11.32
N VAL A 76 -8.08 7.85 -10.02
CA VAL A 76 -7.23 8.80 -9.29
C VAL A 76 -6.00 8.04 -8.80
N ILE A 77 -4.80 8.59 -9.01
CA ILE A 77 -3.54 7.93 -8.65
C ILE A 77 -2.68 8.90 -7.86
N ASP A 78 -2.43 8.59 -6.58
CA ASP A 78 -1.55 9.36 -5.69
C ASP A 78 -0.14 8.80 -5.71
N PHE A 79 0.80 9.59 -6.22
CA PHE A 79 2.24 9.31 -6.13
C PHE A 79 2.79 9.91 -4.85
N TYR A 80 3.25 9.05 -3.95
CA TYR A 80 3.66 9.40 -2.60
C TYR A 80 5.00 8.76 -2.20
N ALA A 81 5.50 9.11 -1.02
CA ALA A 81 6.52 8.36 -0.30
C ALA A 81 6.23 8.34 1.21
N THR A 82 6.74 7.34 1.91
CA THR A 82 6.44 7.13 3.34
C THR A 82 6.97 8.26 4.24
N TRP A 83 8.04 8.92 3.85
CA TRP A 83 8.66 10.06 4.54
C TRP A 83 8.04 11.41 4.20
N CYS A 84 7.16 11.48 3.19
CA CYS A 84 6.57 12.72 2.70
C CYS A 84 5.47 13.26 3.64
N GLY A 85 5.75 14.32 4.36
CA GLY A 85 4.78 14.96 5.28
C GLY A 85 3.50 15.44 4.58
N PRO A 86 3.59 16.24 3.50
CA PRO A 86 2.41 16.68 2.75
C PRO A 86 1.56 15.53 2.18
N CYS A 87 2.19 14.40 1.81
CA CYS A 87 1.46 13.21 1.35
C CYS A 87 0.59 12.62 2.47
N LYS A 88 1.10 12.60 3.71
CA LYS A 88 0.34 12.15 4.88
C LYS A 88 -0.87 13.04 5.18
N THR A 89 -0.80 14.31 4.81
CA THR A 89 -1.93 15.26 4.97
C THR A 89 -3.08 14.93 4.02
N ILE A 90 -2.78 14.57 2.77
CA ILE A 90 -3.84 14.27 1.78
C ILE A 90 -4.34 12.83 1.82
N ALA A 91 -3.56 11.88 2.35
CA ALA A 91 -3.93 10.48 2.38
C ALA A 91 -5.33 10.21 2.99
N PRO A 92 -5.70 10.78 4.17
CA PRO A 92 -7.04 10.56 4.72
C PRO A 92 -8.15 11.20 3.86
N ILE A 93 -7.86 12.27 3.12
CA ILE A 93 -8.80 12.90 2.19
C ILE A 93 -9.06 11.95 1.01
N ILE A 94 -8.00 11.40 0.42
CA ILE A 94 -8.09 10.46 -0.69
C ILE A 94 -8.84 9.18 -0.26
N GLU A 95 -8.54 8.64 0.92
CA GLU A 95 -9.25 7.46 1.47
C GLU A 95 -10.75 7.73 1.69
N LYS A 96 -11.10 8.91 2.22
CA LYS A 96 -12.50 9.33 2.38
C LYS A 96 -13.23 9.39 1.04
N LEU A 97 -12.62 10.05 0.05
CA LEU A 97 -13.20 10.19 -1.29
C LEU A 97 -13.29 8.82 -1.99
N ALA A 98 -12.30 7.95 -1.80
CA ALA A 98 -12.33 6.61 -2.36
C ALA A 98 -13.53 5.78 -1.84
N LYS A 99 -13.87 5.93 -0.57
CA LYS A 99 -15.09 5.32 0.02
C LYS A 99 -16.37 5.91 -0.59
N GLU A 100 -16.41 7.23 -0.74
CA GLU A 100 -17.60 7.94 -1.24
C GLU A 100 -17.87 7.64 -2.72
N TYR A 101 -16.82 7.56 -3.53
CA TYR A 101 -16.93 7.29 -4.97
C TYR A 101 -16.72 5.80 -5.32
N ASP A 102 -16.87 4.91 -4.34
CA ASP A 102 -16.75 3.47 -4.55
C ASP A 102 -17.66 2.99 -5.69
N GLY A 103 -17.14 2.14 -6.53
CA GLY A 103 -17.83 1.63 -7.71
C GLY A 103 -17.88 2.58 -8.91
N LYS A 104 -17.61 3.88 -8.75
CA LYS A 104 -17.60 4.90 -9.81
C LYS A 104 -16.20 5.20 -10.32
N ILE A 105 -15.22 5.29 -9.43
CA ILE A 105 -13.81 5.65 -9.71
C ILE A 105 -12.91 4.63 -9.02
N ASN A 106 -11.81 4.28 -9.67
CA ASN A 106 -10.75 3.51 -9.07
C ASN A 106 -9.72 4.45 -8.41
N PHE A 107 -9.37 4.17 -7.16
CA PHE A 107 -8.34 4.91 -6.46
C PHE A 107 -7.10 4.04 -6.26
N TYR A 108 -5.97 4.60 -6.66
CA TYR A 108 -4.66 3.96 -6.57
C TYR A 108 -3.67 4.84 -5.84
N LYS A 109 -2.65 4.22 -5.26
CA LYS A 109 -1.45 4.90 -4.75
C LYS A 109 -0.20 4.18 -5.24
N VAL A 110 0.86 4.95 -5.48
CA VAL A 110 2.16 4.47 -5.97
C VAL A 110 3.25 5.00 -5.05
N ASP A 111 3.98 4.11 -4.42
CA ASP A 111 5.15 4.45 -3.62
C ASP A 111 6.33 4.75 -4.55
N CYS A 112 6.76 6.01 -4.62
CA CYS A 112 7.82 6.45 -5.51
C CYS A 112 9.18 5.83 -5.20
N ASP A 113 9.42 5.44 -3.95
CA ASP A 113 10.68 4.80 -3.55
C ASP A 113 10.74 3.34 -4.03
N LYS A 114 9.60 2.65 -4.08
CA LYS A 114 9.50 1.28 -4.59
C LYS A 114 9.38 1.25 -6.12
N GLU A 115 8.64 2.19 -6.70
CA GLU A 115 8.27 2.22 -8.11
C GLU A 115 8.94 3.37 -8.87
N MET A 116 10.27 3.53 -8.69
CA MET A 116 11.07 4.62 -9.28
C MET A 116 10.96 4.68 -10.80
N LYS A 117 10.89 3.52 -11.48
CA LYS A 117 10.71 3.45 -12.94
C LYS A 117 9.39 4.09 -13.35
N LEU A 118 8.30 3.75 -12.67
CA LEU A 118 6.97 4.31 -12.95
C LEU A 118 6.93 5.81 -12.66
N ALA A 119 7.46 6.23 -11.50
CA ALA A 119 7.53 7.64 -11.14
C ALA A 119 8.33 8.47 -12.19
N SER A 120 9.44 7.93 -12.69
CA SER A 120 10.23 8.57 -13.74
C SER A 120 9.46 8.71 -15.06
N ILE A 121 8.80 7.65 -15.52
CA ILE A 121 8.00 7.65 -16.76
C ILE A 121 6.84 8.64 -16.65
N MET A 122 6.16 8.66 -15.51
CA MET A 122 5.07 9.60 -15.22
C MET A 122 5.55 11.03 -14.93
N GLN A 123 6.87 11.27 -15.01
CA GLN A 123 7.51 12.57 -14.74
C GLN A 123 7.16 13.15 -13.36
N VAL A 124 7.10 12.28 -12.35
CA VAL A 124 6.86 12.68 -10.97
C VAL A 124 8.15 13.29 -10.40
N ARG A 125 8.21 14.61 -10.30
CA ARG A 125 9.37 15.34 -9.77
C ARG A 125 9.16 15.86 -8.35
N ASN A 126 7.93 16.04 -7.96
CA ASN A 126 7.53 16.53 -6.62
C ASN A 126 6.35 15.72 -6.13
N ILE A 127 6.33 15.39 -4.86
CA ILE A 127 5.25 14.64 -4.22
C ILE A 127 4.61 15.46 -3.07
N PRO A 128 3.30 15.27 -2.81
CA PRO A 128 2.40 14.39 -3.55
C PRO A 128 2.13 14.91 -4.97
N MET A 129 1.99 13.97 -5.93
CA MET A 129 1.49 14.27 -7.27
C MET A 129 0.30 13.35 -7.54
N VAL A 130 -0.86 13.94 -7.78
CA VAL A 130 -2.09 13.19 -8.00
C VAL A 130 -2.52 13.32 -9.46
N PHE A 131 -2.68 12.19 -10.12
CA PHE A 131 -3.20 12.11 -11.48
C PHE A 131 -4.69 11.77 -11.50
N PHE A 132 -5.40 12.36 -12.46
CA PHE A 132 -6.80 12.13 -12.76
C PHE A 132 -6.89 11.65 -14.21
N MET A 133 -7.36 10.41 -14.41
CA MET A 133 -7.30 9.75 -15.70
C MET A 133 -8.62 9.10 -16.07
N LYS A 134 -9.01 9.23 -17.33
CA LYS A 134 -10.16 8.53 -17.91
C LYS A 134 -9.92 8.21 -19.38
N ASN A 135 -10.80 7.42 -19.96
CA ASN A 135 -10.78 7.15 -21.40
C ASN A 135 -11.14 8.41 -22.20
N GLY A 136 -10.48 8.57 -23.35
CA GLY A 136 -10.76 9.66 -24.28
C GLY A 136 -10.26 11.05 -23.87
N ALA A 137 -9.53 11.17 -22.75
CA ALA A 137 -8.96 12.44 -22.28
C ALA A 137 -7.50 12.30 -21.88
N GLN A 138 -6.73 13.38 -22.06
CA GLN A 138 -5.35 13.41 -21.54
C GLN A 138 -5.33 13.42 -20.01
N PRO A 139 -4.32 12.78 -19.38
CA PRO A 139 -4.17 12.79 -17.94
C PRO A 139 -4.05 14.21 -17.37
N GLU A 140 -4.90 14.56 -16.43
CA GLU A 140 -4.72 15.78 -15.64
C GLU A 140 -3.91 15.45 -14.37
N LYS A 141 -3.15 16.42 -13.87
CA LYS A 141 -2.33 16.24 -12.66
C LYS A 141 -2.35 17.44 -11.75
N SER A 142 -2.23 17.18 -10.46
CA SER A 142 -2.06 18.17 -9.40
C SER A 142 -0.78 17.91 -8.63
N VAL A 143 -0.04 18.96 -8.31
CA VAL A 143 1.21 18.87 -7.54
C VAL A 143 1.02 19.54 -6.19
N GLY A 144 1.56 18.90 -5.14
CA GLY A 144 1.48 19.37 -3.76
C GLY A 144 0.16 19.06 -3.08
N ALA A 145 0.12 19.23 -1.77
CA ALA A 145 -1.09 19.01 -0.99
C ALA A 145 -2.19 19.98 -1.37
N LYS A 146 -3.40 19.46 -1.54
CA LYS A 146 -4.63 20.22 -1.80
C LYS A 146 -5.69 19.80 -0.78
N ASP A 147 -6.71 20.63 -0.63
CA ASP A 147 -7.84 20.34 0.24
C ASP A 147 -8.86 19.37 -0.41
N GLU A 148 -9.80 18.93 0.38
CA GLU A 148 -10.86 18.03 -0.07
C GLU A 148 -11.73 18.63 -1.18
N ALA A 149 -12.02 19.93 -1.09
CA ALA A 149 -12.86 20.63 -2.06
C ALA A 149 -12.23 20.60 -3.46
N PHE A 150 -10.91 20.79 -3.54
CA PHE A 150 -10.16 20.67 -4.78
C PHE A 150 -10.26 19.26 -5.37
N PHE A 151 -9.94 18.20 -4.58
CA PHE A 151 -10.02 16.84 -5.07
C PHE A 151 -11.41 16.45 -5.51
N ARG A 152 -12.44 16.83 -4.76
CA ARG A 152 -13.84 16.61 -5.09
C ARG A 152 -14.22 17.27 -6.42
N SER A 153 -13.77 18.49 -6.64
CA SER A 153 -14.00 19.20 -7.92
C SER A 153 -13.38 18.45 -9.10
N GLN A 154 -12.13 17.99 -8.97
CA GLN A 154 -11.46 17.23 -10.02
C GLN A 154 -12.15 15.88 -10.31
N ILE A 155 -12.57 15.19 -9.26
CA ILE A 155 -13.31 13.93 -9.38
C ILE A 155 -14.65 14.14 -10.09
N ASN A 156 -15.39 15.17 -9.73
CA ASN A 156 -16.67 15.48 -10.37
C ASN A 156 -16.47 15.81 -11.86
N LYS A 157 -15.39 16.51 -12.21
CA LYS A 157 -15.01 16.76 -13.60
C LYS A 157 -14.71 15.47 -14.36
N LEU A 158 -14.04 14.47 -13.74
CA LEU A 158 -13.85 13.16 -14.36
C LEU A 158 -15.16 12.45 -14.69
N LEU A 159 -16.21 12.67 -13.89
CA LEU A 159 -17.49 11.98 -14.02
C LEU A 159 -18.49 12.71 -14.92
N SER A 160 -18.33 14.02 -15.17
CA SER A 160 -19.30 14.86 -15.89
C SER A 160 -19.15 14.89 -17.42
N GLU A 161 -18.07 14.34 -17.92
CA GLU A 161 -17.75 14.26 -19.36
C GLU A 161 -17.81 12.78 -19.77
#